data_c01dec01973a8d36e57141ecd398438f
#
_entry.id   c01dec01973a8d36e57141ecd398438f
#
_cell.length_a   1.000
_cell.length_b   1.000
_cell.length_c   1.000
_cell.angle_alpha   90.00
_cell.angle_beta   90.00
_cell.angle_gamma   90.00
#
_symmetry.space_group_name_H-M   'P 1'
#
loop_
_entity.id
_entity.type
_entity.pdbx_description
1 polymer ?
#
loop_
_entity_poly.entity_id
_entity_poly.type
_entity_poly.pdbx_seq_one_letter_code
_entity_poly.pdbx_strand_id
1 'polypeptide(L)'
;MLSRLGEEWNITEDLINDLKDFTCAIYGRARVHKVDELRHIRIKELCAKEDQLHPSKNVDLGSLPPCRRSLEQHIRRVNYQVGIWKRSHILEPDVPNVKSGHGWVLKDDKLEPLWYTGDVLPQQLIDIADDAVEPDSDDSDADCLYQLPDMPDHFSGQSSGESTDSDTD
;
A
#
# COMPACT_ATOMS: atom_id res chain seq x y z
N MET A 1 -19.90 -2.81 10.32
CA MET A 1 -18.89 -2.10 9.52
C MET A 1 -18.60 -2.83 8.21
N LEU A 2 -17.94 -3.99 8.18
CA LEU A 2 -17.55 -4.67 6.93
C LEU A 2 -18.74 -5.02 6.01
N SER A 3 -19.92 -5.30 6.57
CA SER A 3 -21.15 -5.57 5.79
C SER A 3 -21.56 -4.39 4.89
N ARG A 4 -21.21 -3.16 5.27
CA ARG A 4 -21.51 -1.94 4.51
C ARG A 4 -20.64 -1.77 3.26
N LEU A 5 -19.49 -2.47 3.15
CA LEU A 5 -18.68 -2.44 1.94
C LEU A 5 -19.48 -2.94 0.74
N GLY A 6 -19.37 -2.24 -0.37
CA GLY A 6 -20.03 -2.57 -1.63
C GLY A 6 -21.56 -2.37 -1.65
N GLU A 7 -22.18 -1.79 -0.62
CA GLU A 7 -23.58 -1.37 -0.67
C GLU A 7 -23.73 -0.22 -1.65
N GLU A 8 -22.92 0.82 -1.47
CA GLU A 8 -22.83 1.96 -2.36
C GLU A 8 -21.51 1.91 -3.15
N TRP A 9 -21.55 2.36 -4.41
CA TRP A 9 -20.33 2.44 -5.23
C TRP A 9 -19.34 3.47 -4.70
N ASN A 10 -19.87 4.63 -4.26
CA ASN A 10 -19.07 5.67 -3.63
C ASN A 10 -19.03 5.43 -2.12
N ILE A 11 -17.84 5.21 -1.61
CA ILE A 11 -17.66 4.99 -0.18
C ILE A 11 -17.81 6.32 0.59
N THR A 12 -18.52 6.26 1.71
CA THR A 12 -18.72 7.40 2.60
C THR A 12 -17.50 7.61 3.50
N GLU A 13 -17.27 8.88 3.91
CA GLU A 13 -16.15 9.22 4.79
C GLU A 13 -16.25 8.50 6.15
N ASP A 14 -17.47 8.31 6.68
CA ASP A 14 -17.70 7.56 7.92
C ASP A 14 -17.20 6.10 7.80
N LEU A 15 -17.50 5.44 6.67
CA LEU A 15 -17.03 4.08 6.46
C LEU A 15 -15.51 4.02 6.27
N ILE A 16 -14.93 5.04 5.64
CA ILE A 16 -13.46 5.15 5.53
C ILE A 16 -12.83 5.29 6.93
N ASN A 17 -13.40 6.11 7.80
CA ASN A 17 -12.91 6.29 9.16
C ASN A 17 -13.06 5.02 10.00
N ASP A 18 -14.20 4.35 9.93
CA ASP A 18 -14.42 3.04 10.56
C ASP A 18 -13.35 2.01 10.13
N LEU A 19 -12.97 2.01 8.85
CA LEU A 19 -11.97 1.09 8.31
C LEU A 19 -10.54 1.49 8.70
N LYS A 20 -10.25 2.78 8.89
CA LYS A 20 -9.00 3.25 9.48
C LYS A 20 -8.86 2.77 10.93
N ASP A 21 -9.91 2.92 11.73
CA ASP A 21 -9.95 2.42 13.11
C ASP A 21 -9.76 0.90 13.17
N PHE A 22 -10.43 0.17 12.30
CA PHE A 22 -10.27 -1.26 12.16
C PHE A 22 -8.82 -1.64 11.78
N THR A 23 -8.20 -0.89 10.89
CA THR A 23 -6.78 -1.09 10.55
C THR A 23 -5.90 -0.89 11.78
N CYS A 24 -6.11 0.16 12.56
CA CYS A 24 -5.37 0.39 13.80
C CYS A 24 -5.54 -0.77 14.81
N ALA A 25 -6.75 -1.31 14.91
CA ALA A 25 -7.02 -2.46 15.77
C ALA A 25 -6.29 -3.74 15.32
N ILE A 26 -6.24 -4.03 14.02
CA ILE A 26 -5.50 -5.18 13.45
C ILE A 26 -4.00 -5.08 13.82
N TYR A 27 -3.43 -3.88 13.79
CA TYR A 27 -2.04 -3.66 14.20
C TYR A 27 -1.84 -3.63 15.73
N GLY A 28 -2.85 -4.03 16.51
CA GLY A 28 -2.78 -4.15 17.97
C GLY A 28 -2.88 -2.83 18.74
N ARG A 29 -3.40 -1.78 18.11
CA ARG A 29 -3.52 -0.43 18.71
C ARG A 29 -4.94 0.12 18.60
N ALA A 30 -5.92 -0.59 19.13
CA ALA A 30 -7.35 -0.22 19.07
C ALA A 30 -7.72 1.15 19.68
N ARG A 31 -6.82 1.76 20.45
CA ARG A 31 -7.01 3.12 21.01
C ARG A 31 -6.47 4.24 20.12
N VAL A 32 -5.76 3.89 19.06
CA VAL A 32 -5.25 4.83 18.07
C VAL A 32 -6.24 4.88 16.91
N HIS A 33 -6.68 6.06 16.54
CA HIS A 33 -7.68 6.29 15.49
C HIS A 33 -7.09 6.87 14.20
N LYS A 34 -5.81 7.24 14.22
CA LYS A 34 -5.10 7.79 13.07
C LYS A 34 -4.02 6.83 12.61
N VAL A 35 -4.15 6.34 11.38
CA VAL A 35 -3.20 5.37 10.80
C VAL A 35 -1.78 5.96 10.69
N ASP A 36 -1.65 7.26 10.41
CA ASP A 36 -0.34 7.91 10.33
C ASP A 36 0.31 8.01 11.72
N GLU A 37 -0.47 8.23 12.79
CA GLU A 37 0.01 8.18 14.17
C GLU A 37 0.46 6.76 14.55
N LEU A 38 -0.34 5.75 14.19
CA LEU A 38 0.03 4.35 14.37
C LEU A 38 1.35 4.03 13.67
N ARG A 39 1.50 4.47 12.41
CA ARG A 39 2.73 4.29 11.63
C ARG A 39 3.93 4.94 12.33
N HIS A 40 3.77 6.15 12.84
CA HIS A 40 4.81 6.85 13.59
C HIS A 40 5.22 6.10 14.87
N ILE A 41 4.24 5.61 15.65
CA ILE A 41 4.51 4.79 16.85
C ILE A 41 5.31 3.55 16.46
N ARG A 42 4.90 2.84 15.40
CA ARG A 42 5.60 1.63 14.93
C ARG A 42 7.02 1.92 14.46
N ILE A 43 7.24 3.00 13.73
CA ILE A 43 8.59 3.41 13.32
C ILE A 43 9.48 3.67 14.56
N LYS A 44 8.96 4.37 15.56
CA LYS A 44 9.69 4.60 16.82
C LYS A 44 10.03 3.31 17.56
N GLU A 45 9.11 2.35 17.62
CA GLU A 45 9.35 1.04 18.22
C GLU A 45 10.44 0.25 17.48
N LEU A 46 10.57 0.44 16.18
CA LEU A 46 11.57 -0.22 15.33
C LEU A 46 12.93 0.48 15.34
N CYS A 47 12.97 1.77 15.69
CA CYS A 47 14.23 2.51 15.86
C CYS A 47 14.76 2.22 17.25
N ALA A 48 15.82 1.42 17.36
CA ALA A 48 16.37 0.91 18.61
C ALA A 48 16.97 1.97 19.56
N LYS A 49 17.11 3.24 19.12
CA LYS A 49 17.59 4.38 19.92
C LYS A 49 16.81 5.62 19.55
N GLU A 50 16.41 6.40 20.54
CA GLU A 50 15.62 7.64 20.41
C GLU A 50 16.23 8.67 19.44
N ASP A 51 17.55 8.66 19.25
CA ASP A 51 18.29 9.60 18.39
C ASP A 51 18.61 9.05 16.98
N GLN A 52 18.13 7.86 16.63
CA GLN A 52 18.36 7.30 15.30
C GLN A 52 17.09 7.35 14.47
N LEU A 53 17.10 8.22 13.44
CA LEU A 53 16.06 8.27 12.40
C LEU A 53 16.13 7.09 11.43
N HIS A 54 17.18 6.27 11.51
CA HIS A 54 17.35 5.10 10.65
C HIS A 54 16.94 3.83 11.40
N PRO A 55 16.05 3.02 10.81
CA PRO A 55 15.76 1.70 11.36
C PRO A 55 17.03 0.85 11.38
N SER A 56 17.15 -0.04 12.37
CA SER A 56 18.25 -1.01 12.40
C SER A 56 18.25 -1.85 11.13
N LYS A 57 19.42 -2.31 10.68
CA LYS A 57 19.66 -2.97 9.36
C LYS A 57 18.72 -4.14 8.99
N ASN A 58 17.89 -4.63 9.92
CA ASN A 58 17.02 -5.79 9.73
C ASN A 58 15.53 -5.47 9.96
N VAL A 59 15.11 -4.22 9.82
CA VAL A 59 13.70 -3.86 9.98
C VAL A 59 12.94 -4.19 8.71
N ASP A 60 11.95 -5.06 8.82
CA ASP A 60 10.97 -5.30 7.77
C ASP A 60 10.01 -4.10 7.68
N LEU A 61 10.25 -3.23 6.72
CA LEU A 61 9.39 -2.09 6.44
C LEU A 61 7.98 -2.52 5.94
N GLY A 62 7.84 -3.74 5.44
CA GLY A 62 6.56 -4.34 5.06
C GLY A 62 5.63 -4.58 6.26
N SER A 63 6.20 -4.67 7.48
CA SER A 63 5.42 -4.80 8.72
C SER A 63 4.76 -3.49 9.18
N LEU A 64 5.09 -2.36 8.56
CA LEU A 64 4.47 -1.07 8.88
C LEU A 64 3.06 -0.97 8.32
N PRO A 65 2.13 -0.35 9.05
CA PRO A 65 0.82 -0.02 8.50
C PRO A 65 0.97 0.89 7.27
N PRO A 66 0.06 0.79 6.29
CA PRO A 66 0.05 1.68 5.15
C PRO A 66 -0.13 3.14 5.60
N CYS A 67 0.34 4.12 4.82
CA CYS A 67 -0.02 5.50 5.08
C CYS A 67 -1.50 5.74 4.78
N ARG A 68 -2.09 6.78 5.38
CA ARG A 68 -3.51 7.11 5.23
C ARG A 68 -3.96 7.18 3.77
N ARG A 69 -3.20 7.87 2.93
CA ARG A 69 -3.55 8.07 1.52
C ARG A 69 -3.53 6.76 0.71
N SER A 70 -2.58 5.89 0.95
CA SER A 70 -2.54 4.56 0.33
C SER A 70 -3.66 3.66 0.82
N LEU A 71 -3.96 3.70 2.12
CA LEU A 71 -5.07 2.95 2.71
C LEU A 71 -6.41 3.38 2.10
N GLU A 72 -6.66 4.67 1.95
CA GLU A 72 -7.88 5.19 1.34
C GLU A 72 -8.07 4.69 -0.11
N GLN A 73 -7.01 4.67 -0.91
CA GLN A 73 -7.09 4.11 -2.27
C GLN A 73 -7.34 2.60 -2.24
N HIS A 74 -6.74 1.88 -1.32
CA HIS A 74 -7.01 0.46 -1.14
C HIS A 74 -8.47 0.20 -0.73
N ILE A 75 -8.99 0.96 0.22
CA ILE A 75 -10.40 0.88 0.67
C ILE A 75 -11.37 1.12 -0.51
N ARG A 76 -11.10 2.12 -1.37
CA ARG A 76 -11.91 2.39 -2.56
C ARG A 76 -11.92 1.20 -3.53
N ARG A 77 -10.77 0.57 -3.77
CA ARG A 77 -10.68 -0.63 -4.61
C ARG A 77 -11.46 -1.80 -4.02
N VAL A 78 -11.30 -2.05 -2.73
CA VAL A 78 -12.02 -3.12 -2.02
C VAL A 78 -13.52 -2.88 -2.07
N ASN A 79 -13.98 -1.64 -1.82
CA ASN A 79 -15.40 -1.31 -1.88
C ASN A 79 -15.98 -1.59 -3.28
N TYR A 80 -15.30 -1.18 -4.33
CA TYR A 80 -15.71 -1.43 -5.70
C TYR A 80 -15.78 -2.94 -6.01
N GLN A 81 -14.75 -3.70 -5.63
CA GLN A 81 -14.70 -5.15 -5.84
C GLN A 81 -15.82 -5.88 -5.09
N VAL A 82 -16.05 -5.54 -3.83
CA VAL A 82 -17.15 -6.11 -3.04
C VAL A 82 -18.50 -5.72 -3.62
N GLY A 83 -18.61 -4.49 -4.16
CA GLY A 83 -19.81 -4.04 -4.88
C GLY A 83 -20.16 -4.92 -6.08
N ILE A 84 -19.16 -5.33 -6.86
CA ILE A 84 -19.33 -6.28 -7.97
C ILE A 84 -19.78 -7.64 -7.43
N TRP A 85 -19.11 -8.17 -6.42
CA TRP A 85 -19.44 -9.48 -5.86
C TRP A 85 -20.85 -9.55 -5.26
N LYS A 86 -21.27 -8.51 -4.55
CA LYS A 86 -22.63 -8.43 -4.00
C LYS A 86 -23.73 -8.45 -5.09
N ARG A 87 -23.41 -7.97 -6.29
CA ARG A 87 -24.33 -7.90 -7.44
C ARG A 87 -24.16 -9.02 -8.44
N SER A 88 -23.30 -10.01 -8.16
CA SER A 88 -23.04 -11.16 -9.06
C SER A 88 -24.26 -12.02 -9.39
N HIS A 89 -25.32 -11.93 -8.60
CA HIS A 89 -26.61 -12.60 -8.83
C HIS A 89 -27.52 -11.86 -9.82
N ILE A 90 -27.18 -10.63 -10.20
CA ILE A 90 -27.94 -9.81 -11.15
C ILE A 90 -27.35 -10.07 -12.54
N LEU A 91 -28.22 -10.37 -13.52
CA LEU A 91 -27.79 -10.72 -14.88
C LEU A 91 -27.04 -9.58 -15.57
N GLU A 92 -27.52 -8.35 -15.42
CA GLU A 92 -26.91 -7.13 -15.96
C GLU A 92 -26.84 -6.06 -14.86
N PRO A 93 -25.83 -6.14 -13.97
CA PRO A 93 -25.70 -5.16 -12.90
C PRO A 93 -25.24 -3.81 -13.47
N ASP A 94 -25.82 -2.73 -12.98
CA ASP A 94 -25.31 -1.39 -13.25
C ASP A 94 -23.98 -1.18 -12.49
N VAL A 95 -22.85 -1.31 -13.20
CA VAL A 95 -21.53 -1.16 -12.65
C VAL A 95 -20.89 0.13 -13.19
N PRO A 96 -20.54 1.07 -12.31
CA PRO A 96 -19.91 2.32 -12.73
C PRO A 96 -18.53 2.07 -13.34
N ASN A 97 -18.05 3.04 -14.11
CA ASN A 97 -16.73 2.96 -14.69
C ASN A 97 -15.67 2.88 -13.60
N VAL A 98 -14.82 1.87 -13.66
CA VAL A 98 -13.75 1.61 -12.69
C VAL A 98 -12.80 2.79 -12.48
N LYS A 99 -12.65 3.66 -13.48
CA LYS A 99 -11.81 4.88 -13.42
C LYS A 99 -12.45 6.02 -12.63
N SER A 100 -13.72 5.92 -12.27
CA SER A 100 -14.49 7.00 -11.64
C SER A 100 -14.28 7.06 -10.11
N GLY A 101 -13.02 7.20 -9.67
CA GLY A 101 -12.73 7.41 -8.24
C GLY A 101 -12.70 6.14 -7.38
N HIS A 102 -12.63 4.97 -7.99
CA HIS A 102 -12.61 3.66 -7.30
C HIS A 102 -11.19 3.15 -7.01
N GLY A 103 -10.19 4.03 -7.01
CA GLY A 103 -8.80 3.68 -6.68
C GLY A 103 -8.04 2.97 -7.80
N TRP A 104 -8.50 3.11 -9.05
CA TRP A 104 -7.86 2.59 -10.25
C TRP A 104 -7.54 3.71 -11.22
N VAL A 105 -6.50 3.51 -12.01
CA VAL A 105 -6.07 4.43 -13.08
C VAL A 105 -5.77 3.65 -14.35
N LEU A 106 -6.04 4.24 -15.50
CA LEU A 106 -5.62 3.70 -16.79
C LEU A 106 -4.26 4.31 -17.14
N LYS A 107 -3.26 3.47 -17.34
CA LYS A 107 -1.95 3.85 -17.79
C LYS A 107 -1.54 2.93 -18.94
N ASP A 108 -1.17 3.52 -20.07
CA ASP A 108 -0.77 2.77 -21.29
C ASP A 108 -1.78 1.66 -21.67
N ASP A 109 -3.08 1.99 -21.66
CA ASP A 109 -4.21 1.08 -21.90
C ASP A 109 -4.34 -0.09 -20.92
N LYS A 110 -3.57 -0.09 -19.83
CA LYS A 110 -3.67 -1.06 -18.73
C LYS A 110 -4.30 -0.45 -17.50
N LEU A 111 -5.16 -1.22 -16.87
CA LEU A 111 -5.77 -0.83 -15.60
C LEU A 111 -4.77 -1.13 -14.47
N GLU A 112 -4.31 -0.08 -13.80
CA GLU A 112 -3.38 -0.18 -12.67
C GLU A 112 -4.02 0.32 -11.37
N PRO A 113 -3.62 -0.22 -10.20
CA PRO A 113 -4.03 0.33 -8.93
C PRO A 113 -3.46 1.74 -8.74
N LEU A 114 -4.31 2.68 -8.36
CA LEU A 114 -3.85 3.97 -7.86
C LEU A 114 -3.37 3.76 -6.42
N TRP A 115 -2.06 3.73 -6.23
CA TRP A 115 -1.46 3.44 -4.93
C TRP A 115 -1.51 4.63 -3.97
N TYR A 116 -1.39 5.82 -4.50
CA TYR A 116 -1.21 7.03 -3.71
C TYR A 116 -1.75 8.26 -4.45
N THR A 117 -2.25 9.24 -3.72
CA THR A 117 -2.70 10.52 -4.26
C THR A 117 -2.06 11.68 -3.51
N GLY A 118 -1.57 12.68 -4.25
CA GLY A 118 -0.90 13.86 -3.72
C GLY A 118 0.62 13.71 -3.68
N ASP A 119 1.28 14.69 -3.12
CA ASP A 119 2.74 14.78 -3.08
C ASP A 119 3.35 13.71 -2.17
N VAL A 120 4.45 13.12 -2.62
CA VAL A 120 5.18 12.08 -1.87
C VAL A 120 5.81 12.68 -0.61
N LEU A 121 6.31 13.92 -0.72
CA LEU A 121 6.87 14.69 0.38
C LEU A 121 6.01 15.90 0.69
N PRO A 122 5.95 16.36 1.95
CA PRO A 122 5.41 17.66 2.28
C PRO A 122 6.15 18.76 1.53
N GLN A 123 5.43 19.79 1.04
CA GLN A 123 6.03 20.88 0.27
C GLN A 123 7.22 21.54 1.00
N GLN A 124 7.11 21.68 2.32
CA GLN A 124 8.19 22.22 3.16
C GLN A 124 9.51 21.45 3.06
N LEU A 125 9.45 20.11 2.87
CA LEU A 125 10.66 19.30 2.68
C LEU A 125 11.20 19.41 1.25
N ILE A 126 10.34 19.63 0.27
CA ILE A 126 10.73 19.91 -1.12
C ILE A 126 11.44 21.25 -1.16
N ASP A 127 10.86 22.29 -0.56
CA ASP A 127 11.43 23.64 -0.49
C ASP A 127 12.82 23.62 0.18
N ILE A 128 12.99 22.87 1.28
CA ILE A 128 14.30 22.71 1.94
C ILE A 128 15.30 21.98 1.04
N ALA A 129 14.85 20.96 0.30
CA ALA A 129 15.74 20.22 -0.59
C ALA A 129 16.18 21.08 -1.79
N ASP A 130 15.29 21.90 -2.32
CA ASP A 130 15.60 22.83 -3.41
C ASP A 130 16.54 23.96 -2.96
N ASP A 131 16.36 24.48 -1.74
CA ASP A 131 17.27 25.49 -1.14
C ASP A 131 18.65 24.91 -0.79
N ALA A 132 18.76 23.59 -0.58
CA ALA A 132 20.02 22.93 -0.24
C ALA A 132 20.90 22.59 -1.46
N VAL A 133 20.38 22.76 -2.67
CA VAL A 133 21.15 22.57 -3.92
C VAL A 133 21.80 23.90 -4.34
N GLU A 134 22.71 24.43 -3.51
CA GLU A 134 23.77 25.27 -4.02
C GLU A 134 24.81 24.33 -4.63
N PRO A 135 25.24 24.56 -5.88
CA PRO A 135 26.29 23.73 -6.47
C PRO A 135 27.64 24.16 -5.89
N ASP A 136 28.03 23.58 -4.76
CA ASP A 136 29.42 23.57 -4.39
C ASP A 136 30.18 22.74 -5.42
N SER A 137 30.74 23.47 -6.38
CA SER A 137 31.76 22.96 -7.26
C SER A 137 33.03 22.75 -6.44
N ASP A 138 33.19 21.59 -5.84
CA ASP A 138 34.52 21.02 -5.68
C ASP A 138 34.44 19.46 -5.65
N ASP A 139 35.23 18.96 -6.53
CA ASP A 139 35.44 17.63 -7.00
C ASP A 139 35.97 16.71 -5.90
N SER A 140 35.60 15.45 -6.00
CA SER A 140 36.19 14.30 -5.33
C SER A 140 35.39 13.76 -4.12
N ASP A 141 34.49 12.87 -4.39
CA ASP A 141 34.32 11.53 -3.85
C ASP A 141 32.95 10.94 -4.28
N ALA A 142 32.87 10.67 -5.57
CA ALA A 142 31.79 9.86 -6.13
C ALA A 142 32.08 8.40 -5.80
N ASP A 143 31.69 7.93 -4.62
CA ASP A 143 31.57 6.49 -4.36
C ASP A 143 30.65 6.18 -3.17
N CYS A 144 29.41 6.66 -3.26
CA CYS A 144 28.32 6.10 -2.47
C CYS A 144 27.13 5.80 -3.39
N LEU A 145 27.40 4.99 -4.41
CA LEU A 145 26.36 4.30 -5.16
C LEU A 145 25.59 3.40 -4.20
N TYR A 146 24.34 3.76 -3.97
CA TYR A 146 23.34 2.81 -3.45
C TYR A 146 23.24 1.67 -4.47
N GLN A 147 24.02 0.61 -4.25
CA GLN A 147 23.75 -0.67 -4.89
C GLN A 147 22.44 -1.19 -4.31
N LEU A 148 21.38 -1.08 -5.10
CA LEU A 148 20.18 -1.85 -4.87
C LEU A 148 20.61 -3.32 -4.89
N PRO A 149 20.27 -4.12 -3.86
CA PRO A 149 20.55 -5.54 -3.89
C PRO A 149 19.80 -6.15 -5.08
N ASP A 150 20.53 -6.89 -5.91
CA ASP A 150 19.98 -7.70 -6.99
C ASP A 150 18.86 -8.58 -6.43
N MET A 151 17.66 -8.35 -6.92
CA MET A 151 16.54 -9.25 -6.67
C MET A 151 16.82 -10.56 -7.40
N PRO A 152 16.85 -11.71 -6.72
CA PRO A 152 17.04 -12.96 -7.41
C PRO A 152 15.82 -13.29 -8.28
N ASP A 153 16.04 -13.39 -9.58
CA ASP A 153 15.11 -13.95 -10.57
C ASP A 153 14.95 -15.47 -10.33
N HIS A 154 14.13 -15.86 -9.35
CA HIS A 154 13.72 -17.23 -9.20
C HIS A 154 12.27 -17.36 -8.78
N PHE A 155 11.39 -17.22 -9.75
CA PHE A 155 10.09 -17.85 -9.69
C PHE A 155 9.80 -18.59 -11.00
N SER A 156 10.61 -19.62 -11.31
CA SER A 156 10.25 -20.63 -12.29
C SER A 156 9.54 -21.77 -11.56
N GLY A 157 8.21 -21.72 -11.59
CA GLY A 157 7.38 -22.80 -11.10
C GLY A 157 7.61 -24.06 -11.96
N GLN A 158 8.28 -25.05 -11.40
CA GLN A 158 8.26 -26.41 -11.93
C GLN A 158 6.95 -27.09 -11.51
N SER A 159 6.07 -27.23 -12.48
CA SER A 159 4.95 -28.17 -12.43
C SER A 159 5.51 -29.56 -12.70
N SER A 160 5.75 -30.34 -11.67
CA SER A 160 5.98 -31.79 -11.80
C SER A 160 4.65 -32.49 -11.60
N GLY A 161 4.03 -32.89 -12.71
CA GLY A 161 2.97 -33.87 -12.74
C GLY A 161 3.53 -35.23 -12.40
N GLU A 162 3.03 -35.82 -11.33
CA GLU A 162 3.29 -37.23 -11.00
C GLU A 162 1.97 -37.98 -11.12
N SER A 163 1.86 -38.68 -12.25
CA SER A 163 0.85 -39.68 -12.52
C SER A 163 1.31 -40.99 -11.86
N THR A 164 0.60 -41.44 -10.86
CA THR A 164 0.70 -42.80 -10.36
C THR A 164 -0.52 -43.60 -10.79
N ASP A 165 -0.38 -44.36 -11.88
CA ASP A 165 -1.16 -45.53 -12.15
C ASP A 165 -0.87 -46.58 -11.05
N SER A 166 -1.89 -47.13 -10.47
CA SER A 166 -1.83 -48.37 -9.72
C SER A 166 -3.08 -49.20 -10.03
N ASP A 167 -2.94 -50.03 -11.07
CA ASP A 167 -3.68 -51.28 -11.19
C ASP A 167 -3.29 -52.19 -10.03
N THR A 168 -4.25 -52.80 -9.36
CA THR A 168 -4.16 -54.21 -8.90
C THR A 168 -5.52 -54.67 -8.36
N ASP A 169 -6.05 -55.74 -9.01
CA ASP A 169 -6.95 -56.82 -8.57
C ASP A 169 -8.18 -56.51 -7.70
#